data_2110d70ab34f1249c4e90ea3177cd9e6
#
_entry.id   2110d70ab34f1249c4e90ea3177cd9e6
#
_cell.length_a   1.000
_cell.length_b   1.000
_cell.length_c   1.000
_cell.angle_alpha   90.00
_cell.angle_beta   90.00
_cell.angle_gamma   90.00
#
_symmetry.space_group_name_H-M   'P 1'
#
loop_
_entity.id
_entity.type
_entity.pdbx_description
1 polymer ?
#
loop_
_entity_poly.entity_id
_entity_poly.type
_entity_poly.pdbx_seq_one_letter_code
_entity_poly.pdbx_strand_id
1 'polypeptide(L)'
;MRCLVSLAFFVLCTFAPCQETDSANPNAVVRVATALNHLTVLEFHEPVTMAAAGSSDFQIEREANKVFIKPIKSGVATDLFVWTASQRFAYELEITQEIKDMNFAIDSAQPTRPPKPVVDPDTDQFADVVLTRALLGAEEIKRKNVRKVRGQINVRVEQVLRTRTTLYIHYTIENNSRLSYRVNAPEAYELRTNNSSIPLAGLAHTQLDRAKREALGDTPELSLPVIHAGAEVEYLNPGETTQGVLPIRQALKSPTVVELVFSDGVKASFVL
;
A
#
# COMPACT_ATOMS: atom_id res chain seq x y z
N MET A 1 42.04 44.52 -57.05
CA MET A 1 41.34 45.05 -55.92
C MET A 1 40.27 44.01 -55.52
N ARG A 2 40.54 43.26 -54.49
CA ARG A 2 39.67 42.19 -54.00
C ARG A 2 39.17 42.56 -52.59
N CYS A 3 37.89 42.90 -52.46
CA CYS A 3 37.24 43.10 -51.17
C CYS A 3 36.90 41.77 -50.53
N LEU A 4 37.44 41.49 -49.36
CA LEU A 4 37.08 40.41 -48.46
C LEU A 4 36.01 40.93 -47.50
N VAL A 5 34.80 40.36 -47.60
CA VAL A 5 33.71 40.60 -46.64
C VAL A 5 33.81 39.46 -45.61
N SER A 6 34.17 39.82 -44.39
CA SER A 6 34.21 38.92 -43.23
C SER A 6 32.81 38.85 -42.58
N LEU A 7 32.16 37.70 -42.65
CA LEU A 7 30.85 37.42 -42.03
C LEU A 7 31.09 36.89 -40.61
N ALA A 8 30.86 37.73 -39.60
CA ALA A 8 30.91 37.33 -38.19
C ALA A 8 29.59 36.61 -37.79
N PHE A 9 29.70 35.33 -37.48
CA PHE A 9 28.58 34.52 -36.99
C PHE A 9 28.48 34.71 -35.47
N PHE A 10 27.45 35.42 -35.01
CA PHE A 10 27.15 35.62 -33.60
C PHE A 10 26.30 34.44 -33.11
N VAL A 11 26.91 33.53 -32.35
CA VAL A 11 26.19 32.42 -31.68
C VAL A 11 25.55 32.98 -30.42
N LEU A 12 24.22 33.12 -30.44
CA LEU A 12 23.42 33.45 -29.27
C LEU A 12 23.23 32.17 -28.47
N CYS A 13 23.98 31.99 -27.39
CA CYS A 13 23.67 30.96 -26.36
C CYS A 13 22.47 31.46 -25.53
N THR A 14 21.30 30.92 -25.80
CA THR A 14 20.15 31.05 -24.91
C THR A 14 20.36 30.15 -23.71
N PHE A 15 20.67 30.75 -22.56
CA PHE A 15 20.60 30.07 -21.27
C PHE A 15 19.12 29.83 -20.96
N ALA A 16 18.68 28.57 -21.06
CA ALA A 16 17.42 28.14 -20.47
C ALA A 16 17.61 28.07 -18.94
N PRO A 17 16.75 28.72 -18.12
CA PRO A 17 16.79 28.49 -16.69
C PRO A 17 16.38 27.04 -16.42
N CYS A 18 17.29 26.29 -15.83
CA CYS A 18 17.00 24.99 -15.24
C CYS A 18 16.04 25.26 -14.08
N GLN A 19 14.75 24.92 -14.23
CA GLN A 19 13.84 24.85 -13.11
C GLN A 19 14.21 23.59 -12.31
N GLU A 20 14.88 23.82 -11.18
CA GLU A 20 14.98 22.80 -10.15
C GLU A 20 13.57 22.45 -9.70
N THR A 21 13.07 21.30 -10.12
CA THR A 21 11.90 20.67 -9.54
C THR A 21 12.32 20.18 -8.16
N ASP A 22 11.99 20.97 -7.14
CA ASP A 22 12.08 20.60 -5.74
C ASP A 22 11.27 19.31 -5.53
N SER A 23 11.99 18.19 -5.49
CA SER A 23 11.38 16.91 -5.11
C SER A 23 10.94 17.05 -3.67
N ALA A 24 9.63 17.03 -3.42
CA ALA A 24 9.01 17.17 -2.12
C ALA A 24 9.62 16.14 -1.15
N ASN A 25 10.56 16.60 -0.34
CA ASN A 25 11.11 15.82 0.76
C ASN A 25 9.98 15.66 1.81
N PRO A 26 9.57 14.42 2.17
CA PRO A 26 8.51 14.19 3.15
C PRO A 26 8.83 14.75 4.55
N ASN A 27 10.08 15.19 4.78
CA ASN A 27 10.53 15.87 5.99
C ASN A 27 10.79 17.38 5.78
N ALA A 28 10.35 17.98 4.68
CA ALA A 28 10.51 19.41 4.48
C ALA A 28 9.68 20.17 5.53
N VAL A 29 10.36 20.97 6.34
CA VAL A 29 9.71 21.88 7.30
C VAL A 29 9.24 23.09 6.50
N VAL A 30 7.93 23.38 6.56
CA VAL A 30 7.34 24.54 5.90
C VAL A 30 7.40 25.75 6.84
N ARG A 31 7.98 26.86 6.40
CA ARG A 31 8.01 28.09 7.18
C ARG A 31 6.69 28.83 7.08
N VAL A 32 6.23 29.29 8.26
CA VAL A 32 4.98 30.03 8.42
C VAL A 32 5.29 31.35 9.13
N ALA A 33 5.23 32.43 8.37
CA ALA A 33 5.42 33.78 8.91
C ALA A 33 4.13 34.28 9.56
N THR A 34 4.20 34.65 10.83
CA THR A 34 3.08 35.18 11.62
C THR A 34 3.41 36.61 12.11
N ALA A 35 2.44 37.40 12.52
CA ALA A 35 2.65 38.73 13.06
C ALA A 35 1.87 38.95 14.39
N LEU A 36 2.44 39.76 15.29
CA LEU A 36 1.77 40.12 16.56
C LEU A 36 0.39 40.69 16.33
N ASN A 37 -0.56 40.32 17.17
CA ASN A 37 -1.96 40.74 17.11
C ASN A 37 -2.71 40.31 15.84
N HIS A 38 -2.15 39.41 15.05
CA HIS A 38 -2.77 38.82 13.88
C HIS A 38 -2.94 37.30 14.07
N LEU A 39 -3.82 36.75 13.29
CA LEU A 39 -4.14 35.33 13.26
C LEU A 39 -3.68 34.72 11.94
N THR A 40 -2.93 33.64 12.00
CA THR A 40 -2.62 32.79 10.83
C THR A 40 -3.44 31.51 10.92
N VAL A 41 -4.02 31.07 9.82
CA VAL A 41 -4.85 29.88 9.73
C VAL A 41 -4.17 28.86 8.85
N LEU A 42 -3.98 27.64 9.36
CA LEU A 42 -3.61 26.47 8.55
C LEU A 42 -4.87 25.63 8.32
N GLU A 43 -5.22 25.37 7.07
CA GLU A 43 -6.35 24.53 6.71
C GLU A 43 -5.86 23.19 6.13
N PHE A 44 -6.45 22.08 6.59
CA PHE A 44 -6.10 20.73 6.23
C PHE A 44 -7.27 20.03 5.54
N HIS A 45 -7.01 18.95 4.79
CA HIS A 45 -8.09 18.18 4.13
C HIS A 45 -8.84 17.28 5.09
N GLU A 46 -8.24 16.99 6.23
CA GLU A 46 -8.75 16.08 7.24
C GLU A 46 -8.87 16.78 8.59
N PRO A 47 -9.76 16.32 9.46
CA PRO A 47 -9.84 16.82 10.83
C PRO A 47 -8.49 16.71 11.56
N VAL A 48 -8.11 17.79 12.23
CA VAL A 48 -6.90 17.84 13.04
C VAL A 48 -7.15 17.10 14.34
N THR A 49 -6.38 16.05 14.57
CA THR A 49 -6.46 15.25 15.81
C THR A 49 -5.62 15.84 16.92
N MET A 50 -4.45 16.40 16.59
CA MET A 50 -3.54 17.03 17.54
C MET A 50 -2.75 18.16 16.89
N ALA A 51 -2.46 19.22 17.65
CA ALA A 51 -1.51 20.27 17.29
C ALA A 51 -0.64 20.57 18.51
N ALA A 52 0.68 20.65 18.33
CA ALA A 52 1.63 20.92 19.41
C ALA A 52 2.72 21.89 18.94
N ALA A 53 2.88 23.01 19.64
CA ALA A 53 3.96 23.96 19.41
C ALA A 53 5.09 23.73 20.42
N GLY A 54 6.34 24.00 20.01
CA GLY A 54 7.51 23.89 20.87
C GLY A 54 7.64 24.98 21.92
N SER A 55 6.91 26.11 21.76
CA SER A 55 6.92 27.24 22.72
C SER A 55 5.50 27.68 23.05
N SER A 56 5.32 28.11 24.31
CA SER A 56 4.08 28.75 24.77
C SER A 56 3.93 30.22 24.31
N ASP A 57 4.90 30.74 23.57
CA ASP A 57 4.85 32.11 23.03
C ASP A 57 3.91 32.22 21.81
N PHE A 58 3.31 31.09 21.40
CA PHE A 58 2.26 30.99 20.41
C PHE A 58 1.03 30.35 21.02
N GLN A 59 -0.10 31.00 20.93
CA GLN A 59 -1.41 30.42 21.23
C GLN A 59 -1.85 29.60 20.01
N ILE A 60 -2.08 28.30 20.23
CA ILE A 60 -2.52 27.37 19.20
C ILE A 60 -3.91 26.87 19.55
N GLU A 61 -4.85 27.07 18.66
CA GLU A 61 -6.22 26.54 18.76
C GLU A 61 -6.52 25.67 17.57
N ARG A 62 -7.39 24.69 17.71
CA ARG A 62 -7.81 23.83 16.63
C ARG A 62 -9.32 23.69 16.59
N GLU A 63 -9.88 23.70 15.39
CA GLU A 63 -11.31 23.48 15.17
C GLU A 63 -11.49 22.73 13.85
N ALA A 64 -12.13 21.57 13.89
CA ALA A 64 -12.34 20.69 12.74
C ALA A 64 -11.03 20.42 11.98
N ASN A 65 -10.90 20.92 10.76
CA ASN A 65 -9.74 20.76 9.90
C ASN A 65 -8.80 21.98 9.91
N LYS A 66 -8.93 22.88 10.91
CA LYS A 66 -8.17 24.14 10.98
C LYS A 66 -7.33 24.22 12.23
N VAL A 67 -6.17 24.86 12.10
CA VAL A 67 -5.32 25.28 13.20
C VAL A 67 -5.14 26.79 13.14
N PHE A 68 -5.44 27.45 14.22
CA PHE A 68 -5.31 28.89 14.42
C PHE A 68 -4.06 29.18 15.20
N ILE A 69 -3.21 30.07 14.68
CA ILE A 69 -1.90 30.41 15.27
C ILE A 69 -1.91 31.90 15.59
N LYS A 70 -1.74 32.24 16.85
CA LYS A 70 -1.64 33.63 17.32
C LYS A 70 -0.35 33.79 18.14
N PRO A 71 0.64 34.55 17.64
CA PRO A 71 1.84 34.84 18.41
C PRO A 71 1.53 35.78 19.58
N ILE A 72 2.13 35.52 20.74
CA ILE A 72 1.96 36.29 22.00
C ILE A 72 3.14 37.22 22.24
N LYS A 73 4.36 36.82 21.82
CA LYS A 73 5.58 37.62 21.99
C LYS A 73 6.30 37.79 20.65
N SER A 74 7.07 38.88 20.52
CA SER A 74 7.89 39.17 19.36
C SER A 74 9.24 38.46 19.36
N GLY A 75 9.82 38.21 18.20
CA GLY A 75 11.21 37.77 18.03
C GLY A 75 11.49 36.32 18.40
N VAL A 76 10.47 35.47 18.43
CA VAL A 76 10.60 34.06 18.77
C VAL A 76 10.24 33.21 17.53
N ALA A 77 11.01 32.15 17.28
CA ALA A 77 10.66 31.10 16.33
C ALA A 77 10.45 29.79 17.10
N THR A 78 9.55 28.94 16.58
CA THR A 78 9.30 27.62 17.18
C THR A 78 8.76 26.64 16.16
N ASP A 79 8.88 25.35 16.46
CA ASP A 79 8.28 24.30 15.66
C ASP A 79 6.79 24.11 16.02
N LEU A 80 5.98 23.81 15.00
CA LEU A 80 4.59 23.38 15.16
C LEU A 80 4.40 22.05 14.45
N PHE A 81 3.96 21.05 15.18
CA PHE A 81 3.55 19.77 14.63
C PHE A 81 2.03 19.66 14.64
N VAL A 82 1.47 19.25 13.50
CA VAL A 82 0.05 19.01 13.35
C VAL A 82 -0.17 17.57 12.87
N TRP A 83 -1.09 16.85 13.52
CA TRP A 83 -1.50 15.50 13.13
C TRP A 83 -2.95 15.52 12.68
N THR A 84 -3.19 14.88 11.56
CA THR A 84 -4.52 14.49 11.09
C THR A 84 -4.72 12.98 11.29
N ALA A 85 -5.77 12.41 10.75
CA ALA A 85 -6.00 10.97 10.85
C ALA A 85 -4.95 10.16 10.08
N SER A 86 -4.44 10.68 8.95
CA SER A 86 -3.55 9.94 8.04
C SER A 86 -2.12 10.47 8.01
N GLN A 87 -1.87 11.74 8.39
CA GLN A 87 -0.60 12.43 8.13
C GLN A 87 -0.11 13.26 9.31
N ARG A 88 1.21 13.54 9.30
CA ARG A 88 1.86 14.49 10.19
C ARG A 88 2.50 15.60 9.37
N PHE A 89 2.28 16.85 9.78
CA PHE A 89 2.86 18.05 9.19
C PHE A 89 3.81 18.70 10.18
N ALA A 90 4.91 19.28 9.68
CA ALA A 90 5.88 20.00 10.46
C ALA A 90 6.05 21.42 9.88
N TYR A 91 5.92 22.42 10.73
CA TYR A 91 6.04 23.82 10.39
C TYR A 91 7.05 24.49 11.30
N GLU A 92 7.77 25.48 10.79
CA GLU A 92 8.58 26.41 11.55
C GLU A 92 7.81 27.74 11.62
N LEU A 93 7.37 28.14 12.79
CA LEU A 93 6.66 29.39 13.02
C LEU A 93 7.69 30.51 13.26
N GLU A 94 7.63 31.56 12.44
CA GLU A 94 8.45 32.76 12.57
C GLU A 94 7.57 33.99 12.77
N ILE A 95 8.06 34.98 13.53
CA ILE A 95 7.33 36.24 13.72
C ILE A 95 7.98 37.31 12.86
N THR A 96 7.19 37.82 11.89
CA THR A 96 7.57 38.96 11.05
C THR A 96 7.16 40.28 11.68
N GLN A 97 7.91 41.34 11.39
CA GLN A 97 7.57 42.69 11.86
C GLN A 97 6.55 43.38 10.91
N GLU A 98 6.54 43.01 9.64
CA GLU A 98 5.69 43.62 8.66
C GLU A 98 4.52 42.68 8.28
N ILE A 99 3.30 43.18 8.41
CA ILE A 99 2.07 42.44 8.13
C ILE A 99 2.02 41.94 6.69
N LYS A 100 2.62 42.66 5.74
CA LYS A 100 2.67 42.25 4.34
C LYS A 100 3.43 40.97 4.09
N ASP A 101 4.36 40.61 5.00
CA ASP A 101 5.23 39.44 4.90
C ASP A 101 4.66 38.25 5.69
N MET A 102 3.49 38.39 6.35
CA MET A 102 2.86 37.31 7.08
C MET A 102 1.99 36.41 6.19
N ASN A 103 1.85 35.17 6.58
CA ASN A 103 0.89 34.26 6.01
C ASN A 103 -0.46 34.40 6.74
N PHE A 104 -1.53 34.82 6.03
CA PHE A 104 -2.87 34.92 6.62
C PHE A 104 -3.57 33.55 6.65
N ALA A 105 -3.49 32.83 5.54
CA ALA A 105 -4.02 31.47 5.43
C ALA A 105 -3.07 30.62 4.59
N ILE A 106 -2.85 29.40 5.02
CA ILE A 106 -2.10 28.39 4.27
C ILE A 106 -3.01 27.18 4.14
N ASP A 107 -3.44 26.90 2.93
CA ASP A 107 -4.08 25.64 2.60
C ASP A 107 -2.97 24.60 2.52
N SER A 108 -2.97 23.62 3.43
CA SER A 108 -2.08 22.50 3.25
C SER A 108 -2.49 21.85 1.94
N ALA A 109 -1.59 21.91 0.97
CA ALA A 109 -1.84 21.34 -0.35
C ALA A 109 -2.40 19.93 -0.12
N GLN A 110 -3.49 19.60 -0.86
CA GLN A 110 -3.89 18.20 -0.99
C GLN A 110 -2.60 17.43 -1.18
N PRO A 111 -2.40 16.27 -0.48
CA PRO A 111 -1.35 15.40 -0.91
C PRO A 111 -1.58 15.30 -2.40
N THR A 112 -0.72 15.95 -3.16
CA THR A 112 -0.79 15.89 -4.62
C THR A 112 -0.84 14.40 -4.84
N ARG A 113 -2.06 13.93 -5.24
CA ARG A 113 -2.28 12.53 -5.61
C ARG A 113 -0.98 12.16 -6.29
N PRO A 114 -0.17 11.22 -5.70
CA PRO A 114 1.23 11.07 -6.09
C PRO A 114 1.22 11.14 -7.60
N PRO A 115 1.98 12.03 -8.25
CA PRO A 115 1.81 12.37 -9.65
C PRO A 115 1.67 11.04 -10.33
N LYS A 116 0.50 10.82 -10.97
CA LYS A 116 0.16 9.53 -11.59
C LYS A 116 1.45 9.13 -12.23
N PRO A 117 2.16 8.09 -11.72
CA PRO A 117 3.57 7.92 -11.96
C PRO A 117 3.76 8.20 -13.43
N VAL A 118 4.62 9.16 -13.78
CA VAL A 118 4.98 9.37 -15.19
C VAL A 118 5.58 8.03 -15.51
N VAL A 119 4.76 7.18 -16.09
CA VAL A 119 5.12 5.83 -16.40
C VAL A 119 6.13 6.04 -17.50
N ASP A 120 7.40 5.94 -17.11
CA ASP A 120 8.49 5.90 -18.06
C ASP A 120 8.11 4.76 -19.03
N PRO A 121 8.03 5.01 -20.34
CA PRO A 121 7.64 3.96 -21.30
C PRO A 121 8.50 2.69 -21.15
N ASP A 122 9.73 2.82 -20.65
CA ASP A 122 10.58 1.69 -20.30
C ASP A 122 10.05 0.92 -19.07
N THR A 123 9.46 1.61 -18.10
CA THR A 123 8.86 0.98 -16.90
C THR A 123 7.60 0.20 -17.25
N ASP A 124 6.76 0.70 -18.17
CA ASP A 124 5.58 -0.03 -18.66
C ASP A 124 5.97 -1.30 -19.42
N GLN A 125 6.95 -1.20 -20.31
CA GLN A 125 7.45 -2.37 -21.04
C GLN A 125 8.04 -3.41 -20.07
N PHE A 126 8.76 -2.97 -19.04
CA PHE A 126 9.30 -3.86 -18.02
C PHE A 126 8.19 -4.50 -17.18
N ALA A 127 7.19 -3.72 -16.79
CA ALA A 127 6.01 -4.22 -16.08
C ALA A 127 5.23 -5.25 -16.92
N ASP A 128 5.04 -5.00 -18.22
CA ASP A 128 4.38 -5.91 -19.14
C ASP A 128 5.17 -7.22 -19.32
N VAL A 129 6.49 -7.15 -19.42
CA VAL A 129 7.34 -8.34 -19.51
C VAL A 129 7.28 -9.16 -18.22
N VAL A 130 7.32 -8.50 -17.05
CA VAL A 130 7.20 -9.17 -15.75
C VAL A 130 5.82 -9.81 -15.61
N LEU A 131 4.76 -9.07 -15.94
CA LEU A 131 3.38 -9.55 -15.87
C LEU A 131 3.15 -10.72 -16.84
N THR A 132 3.63 -10.62 -18.06
CA THR A 132 3.53 -11.70 -19.07
C THR A 132 4.25 -12.96 -18.59
N ARG A 133 5.46 -12.83 -18.03
CA ARG A 133 6.19 -13.97 -17.46
C ARG A 133 5.50 -14.56 -16.25
N ALA A 134 4.92 -13.71 -15.40
CA ALA A 134 4.15 -14.16 -14.24
C ALA A 134 2.90 -14.94 -14.67
N LEU A 135 2.15 -14.45 -15.65
CA LEU A 135 0.98 -15.13 -16.19
C LEU A 135 1.34 -16.45 -16.89
N LEU A 136 2.42 -16.48 -17.66
CA LEU A 136 2.88 -17.70 -18.32
C LEU A 136 3.46 -18.75 -17.35
N GLY A 137 4.00 -18.32 -16.21
CA GLY A 137 4.53 -19.18 -15.16
C GLY A 137 3.54 -19.56 -14.08
N ALA A 138 2.31 -19.06 -14.12
CA ALA A 138 1.27 -19.38 -13.14
C ALA A 138 0.66 -20.76 -13.43
N GLU A 139 0.64 -21.59 -12.39
CA GLU A 139 0.07 -22.93 -12.43
C GLU A 139 -1.39 -22.85 -11.94
N GLU A 140 -2.34 -23.23 -12.78
CA GLU A 140 -3.76 -23.25 -12.41
C GLU A 140 -4.06 -24.38 -11.43
N ILE A 141 -4.78 -24.11 -10.36
CA ILE A 141 -5.23 -25.10 -9.39
C ILE A 141 -6.61 -25.64 -9.79
N LYS A 142 -6.63 -26.92 -10.17
CA LYS A 142 -7.85 -27.61 -10.61
C LYS A 142 -8.77 -27.90 -9.42
N ARG A 143 -10.07 -27.73 -9.63
CA ARG A 143 -11.11 -27.97 -8.60
C ARG A 143 -11.96 -29.18 -8.97
N LYS A 144 -11.44 -30.37 -8.72
CA LYS A 144 -12.25 -31.58 -8.87
C LYS A 144 -13.05 -31.83 -7.59
N ASN A 145 -14.37 -31.76 -7.67
CA ASN A 145 -15.31 -32.07 -6.56
C ASN A 145 -15.37 -31.07 -5.39
N VAL A 146 -14.72 -29.93 -5.47
CA VAL A 146 -14.89 -28.86 -4.47
C VAL A 146 -16.23 -28.17 -4.76
N ARG A 147 -17.25 -28.51 -3.98
CA ARG A 147 -18.60 -27.94 -4.10
C ARG A 147 -18.72 -26.68 -3.25
N LYS A 148 -19.42 -25.67 -3.78
CA LYS A 148 -19.84 -24.53 -2.98
C LYS A 148 -20.82 -25.00 -1.90
N VAL A 149 -20.54 -24.69 -0.65
CA VAL A 149 -21.44 -25.00 0.47
C VAL A 149 -22.30 -23.78 0.76
N ARG A 150 -23.60 -23.95 0.70
CA ARG A 150 -24.54 -22.87 1.04
C ARG A 150 -24.44 -22.54 2.54
N GLY A 151 -24.53 -21.26 2.87
CA GLY A 151 -24.50 -20.79 4.25
C GLY A 151 -23.08 -20.70 4.85
N GLN A 152 -22.03 -20.86 4.07
CA GLN A 152 -20.64 -20.82 4.52
C GLN A 152 -19.80 -19.90 3.65
N ILE A 153 -18.62 -19.54 4.17
CA ILE A 153 -17.56 -18.90 3.40
C ILE A 153 -16.88 -19.97 2.56
N ASN A 154 -16.76 -19.72 1.25
CA ASN A 154 -16.09 -20.62 0.33
C ASN A 154 -14.79 -19.97 -0.16
N VAL A 155 -13.70 -20.66 0.00
CA VAL A 155 -12.38 -20.24 -0.49
C VAL A 155 -11.96 -21.11 -1.66
N ARG A 156 -11.47 -20.47 -2.72
CA ARG A 156 -10.95 -21.10 -3.92
C ARG A 156 -9.54 -20.65 -4.16
N VAL A 157 -8.64 -21.58 -4.31
CA VAL A 157 -7.29 -21.31 -4.83
C VAL A 157 -7.36 -21.37 -6.34
N GLU A 158 -7.00 -20.27 -7.00
CA GLU A 158 -7.12 -20.15 -8.45
C GLU A 158 -5.81 -20.52 -9.15
N GLN A 159 -4.74 -19.89 -8.72
CA GLN A 159 -3.43 -20.02 -9.36
C GLN A 159 -2.30 -19.95 -8.34
N VAL A 160 -1.17 -20.55 -8.71
CA VAL A 160 0.07 -20.46 -7.95
C VAL A 160 1.21 -20.08 -8.88
N LEU A 161 1.96 -19.06 -8.51
CA LEU A 161 3.18 -18.66 -9.20
C LEU A 161 4.38 -18.97 -8.32
N ARG A 162 5.34 -19.73 -8.85
CA ARG A 162 6.60 -20.05 -8.15
C ARG A 162 7.74 -19.21 -8.69
N THR A 163 8.49 -18.62 -7.77
CA THR A 163 9.80 -18.03 -8.06
C THR A 163 10.89 -18.86 -7.36
N ARG A 164 12.13 -18.42 -7.44
CA ARG A 164 13.24 -19.14 -6.76
C ARG A 164 13.09 -19.17 -5.24
N THR A 165 12.50 -18.15 -4.64
CA THR A 165 12.44 -17.95 -3.18
C THR A 165 11.04 -17.74 -2.64
N THR A 166 10.06 -17.49 -3.50
CA THR A 166 8.71 -17.08 -3.07
C THR A 166 7.66 -17.82 -3.88
N LEU A 167 6.62 -18.25 -3.17
CA LEU A 167 5.40 -18.81 -3.71
C LEU A 167 4.30 -17.77 -3.57
N TYR A 168 3.62 -17.42 -4.66
CA TYR A 168 2.47 -16.54 -4.67
C TYR A 168 1.21 -17.36 -4.91
N ILE A 169 0.25 -17.28 -3.99
CA ILE A 169 -1.00 -18.02 -4.06
C ILE A 169 -2.13 -17.03 -4.30
N HIS A 170 -2.76 -17.10 -5.48
CA HIS A 170 -3.95 -16.33 -5.80
C HIS A 170 -5.20 -17.10 -5.37
N TYR A 171 -6.04 -16.47 -4.57
CA TYR A 171 -7.27 -17.08 -4.06
C TYR A 171 -8.46 -16.13 -4.17
N THR A 172 -9.64 -16.72 -4.15
CA THR A 172 -10.93 -16.03 -4.15
C THR A 172 -11.74 -16.46 -2.92
N ILE A 173 -12.34 -15.52 -2.21
CA ILE A 173 -13.27 -15.76 -1.10
C ILE A 173 -14.65 -15.34 -1.54
N GLU A 174 -15.64 -16.22 -1.35
CA GLU A 174 -17.06 -15.98 -1.65
C GLU A 174 -17.87 -16.16 -0.37
N ASN A 175 -18.60 -15.12 0.03
CA ASN A 175 -19.47 -15.19 1.20
C ASN A 175 -20.86 -15.70 0.83
N ASN A 176 -21.10 -17.00 0.98
CA ASN A 176 -22.41 -17.60 0.79
C ASN A 176 -23.19 -17.76 2.13
N SER A 177 -22.70 -17.12 3.20
CA SER A 177 -23.38 -17.08 4.49
C SER A 177 -24.44 -15.97 4.53
N ARG A 178 -25.13 -15.82 5.67
CA ARG A 178 -26.11 -14.75 5.91
C ARG A 178 -25.55 -13.57 6.69
N LEU A 179 -24.30 -13.66 7.12
CA LEU A 179 -23.60 -12.65 7.94
C LEU A 179 -22.43 -12.05 7.16
N SER A 180 -22.09 -10.82 7.47
CA SER A 180 -20.86 -10.22 6.97
C SER A 180 -19.65 -10.97 7.52
N TYR A 181 -18.66 -11.22 6.68
CA TYR A 181 -17.42 -11.92 7.01
C TYR A 181 -16.25 -10.95 7.01
N ARG A 182 -15.46 -10.96 8.09
CA ARG A 182 -14.24 -10.17 8.16
C ARG A 182 -13.11 -10.91 7.46
N VAL A 183 -12.58 -10.27 6.41
CA VAL A 183 -11.49 -10.83 5.60
C VAL A 183 -10.16 -10.46 6.24
N ASN A 184 -9.48 -11.44 6.83
CA ASN A 184 -8.11 -11.28 7.33
C ASN A 184 -7.14 -12.00 6.40
N ALA A 185 -5.87 -11.60 6.45
CA ALA A 185 -4.81 -12.35 5.79
C ALA A 185 -4.76 -13.79 6.32
N PRO A 186 -4.76 -14.81 5.45
CA PRO A 186 -4.69 -16.19 5.90
C PRO A 186 -3.29 -16.54 6.42
N GLU A 187 -3.26 -17.46 7.38
CA GLU A 187 -2.07 -18.20 7.71
C GLU A 187 -1.86 -19.34 6.71
N ALA A 188 -0.62 -19.76 6.49
CA ALA A 188 -0.30 -20.84 5.59
C ALA A 188 0.51 -21.93 6.29
N TYR A 189 0.19 -23.17 5.99
CA TYR A 189 0.84 -24.34 6.55
C TYR A 189 1.22 -25.34 5.47
N GLU A 190 2.40 -25.94 5.60
CA GLU A 190 2.78 -27.16 4.88
C GLU A 190 2.34 -28.37 5.69
N LEU A 191 1.55 -29.26 5.10
CA LEU A 191 1.13 -30.50 5.73
C LEU A 191 2.05 -31.63 5.32
N ARG A 192 2.80 -32.18 6.27
CA ARG A 192 3.70 -33.31 6.03
C ARG A 192 2.98 -34.65 6.21
N THR A 193 2.54 -35.22 5.10
CA THR A 193 1.85 -36.51 5.10
C THR A 193 2.89 -37.65 5.11
N ASN A 194 3.11 -38.27 6.25
CA ASN A 194 4.09 -39.39 6.37
C ASN A 194 3.51 -40.75 5.94
N ASN A 195 2.18 -40.90 5.90
CA ASN A 195 1.52 -42.20 5.65
C ASN A 195 0.18 -41.98 4.88
N SER A 196 0.23 -41.31 3.77
CA SER A 196 -0.98 -41.14 2.99
C SER A 196 -1.21 -42.35 2.08
N SER A 197 -2.37 -42.98 2.21
CA SER A 197 -2.87 -43.96 1.26
C SER A 197 -3.20 -43.33 -0.11
N ILE A 198 -3.11 -42.01 -0.21
CA ILE A 198 -3.42 -41.26 -1.39
C ILE A 198 -2.12 -40.79 -2.04
N PRO A 199 -1.83 -41.14 -3.29
CA PRO A 199 -0.64 -40.70 -3.98
C PRO A 199 -0.77 -39.20 -4.31
N LEU A 200 -0.04 -38.31 -3.59
CA LEU A 200 -0.06 -36.86 -3.78
C LEU A 200 0.27 -36.43 -5.21
N ALA A 201 1.16 -37.17 -5.88
CA ALA A 201 1.50 -36.89 -7.27
C ALA A 201 0.29 -36.91 -8.23
N GLY A 202 -0.69 -37.76 -7.97
CA GLY A 202 -1.95 -37.80 -8.73
C GLY A 202 -2.92 -36.64 -8.45
N LEU A 203 -2.65 -35.89 -7.37
CA LEU A 203 -3.42 -34.72 -6.94
C LEU A 203 -2.68 -33.40 -7.17
N ALA A 204 -1.52 -33.43 -7.83
CA ALA A 204 -0.75 -32.22 -8.12
C ALA A 204 -1.63 -31.19 -8.81
N HIS A 205 -1.48 -29.92 -8.43
CA HIS A 205 -2.27 -28.78 -8.91
C HIS A 205 -3.78 -28.96 -8.70
N THR A 206 -4.20 -29.57 -7.59
CA THR A 206 -5.61 -29.80 -7.30
C THR A 206 -5.95 -29.26 -5.90
N GLN A 207 -7.04 -28.50 -5.79
CA GLN A 207 -7.63 -28.14 -4.51
C GLN A 207 -8.36 -29.36 -3.94
N LEU A 208 -8.09 -29.66 -2.67
CA LEU A 208 -8.69 -30.80 -1.97
C LEU A 208 -10.10 -30.45 -1.48
N ASP A 209 -11.04 -31.36 -1.68
CA ASP A 209 -12.30 -31.33 -0.99
C ASP A 209 -12.13 -31.81 0.49
N ARG A 210 -13.13 -31.57 1.32
CA ARG A 210 -13.08 -31.93 2.72
C ARG A 210 -12.80 -33.42 2.95
N ALA A 211 -13.41 -34.29 2.19
CA ALA A 211 -13.23 -35.75 2.32
C ALA A 211 -11.80 -36.18 2.03
N LYS A 212 -11.19 -35.61 0.98
CA LYS A 212 -9.78 -35.88 0.66
C LYS A 212 -8.82 -35.29 1.70
N ARG A 213 -9.14 -34.11 2.24
CA ARG A 213 -8.34 -33.52 3.33
C ARG A 213 -8.40 -34.40 4.58
N GLU A 214 -9.59 -34.86 4.98
CA GLU A 214 -9.76 -35.77 6.11
C GLU A 214 -9.08 -37.13 5.87
N ALA A 215 -9.08 -37.66 4.65
CA ALA A 215 -8.40 -38.90 4.28
C ALA A 215 -6.87 -38.84 4.37
N LEU A 216 -6.27 -37.64 4.36
CA LEU A 216 -4.84 -37.46 4.61
C LEU A 216 -4.47 -37.69 6.09
N GLY A 217 -5.46 -37.75 6.98
CA GLY A 217 -5.29 -37.99 8.41
C GLY A 217 -4.70 -36.77 9.15
N ASP A 218 -4.34 -36.99 10.42
CA ASP A 218 -3.60 -36.03 11.23
C ASP A 218 -2.19 -35.88 10.72
N THR A 219 -1.93 -34.75 10.09
CA THR A 219 -0.64 -34.43 9.48
C THR A 219 0.04 -33.33 10.29
N PRO A 220 1.36 -33.46 10.57
CA PRO A 220 2.11 -32.37 11.18
C PRO A 220 2.03 -31.12 10.32
N GLU A 221 1.67 -29.99 10.95
CA GLU A 221 1.56 -28.68 10.33
C GLU A 221 2.88 -27.92 10.55
N LEU A 222 3.51 -27.46 9.47
CA LEU A 222 4.66 -26.57 9.52
C LEU A 222 4.22 -25.19 9.04
N SER A 223 4.26 -24.21 9.92
CA SER A 223 3.92 -22.82 9.57
C SER A 223 4.86 -22.28 8.49
N LEU A 224 4.30 -21.65 7.49
CA LEU A 224 5.00 -21.04 6.37
C LEU A 224 5.15 -19.53 6.57
N PRO A 225 6.32 -18.94 6.24
CA PRO A 225 6.56 -17.50 6.42
C PRO A 225 5.80 -16.68 5.39
N VAL A 226 4.65 -16.15 5.78
CA VAL A 226 3.83 -15.24 4.97
C VAL A 226 4.47 -13.85 4.98
N ILE A 227 4.67 -13.29 3.78
CA ILE A 227 5.04 -11.89 3.62
C ILE A 227 3.72 -11.12 3.50
N HIS A 228 3.63 -9.96 4.05
CA HIS A 228 2.47 -9.07 4.02
C HIS A 228 1.37 -9.49 3.02
N ALA A 229 0.27 -10.02 3.52
CA ALA A 229 -0.89 -10.40 2.72
C ALA A 229 -1.94 -9.28 2.85
N GLY A 230 -2.41 -8.75 1.73
CA GLY A 230 -3.50 -7.79 1.66
C GLY A 230 -4.73 -8.43 0.98
N ALA A 231 -5.92 -8.16 1.50
CA ALA A 231 -7.16 -8.36 0.79
C ALA A 231 -7.67 -6.99 0.31
N GLU A 232 -8.40 -6.99 -0.82
CA GLU A 232 -8.96 -5.74 -1.38
C GLU A 232 -10.02 -5.11 -0.47
N VAL A 233 -10.66 -5.90 0.38
CA VAL A 233 -11.73 -5.45 1.28
C VAL A 233 -11.56 -6.04 2.68
N GLU A 234 -11.92 -5.27 3.70
CA GLU A 234 -11.89 -5.70 5.10
C GLU A 234 -13.14 -6.54 5.48
N TYR A 235 -14.29 -6.22 4.90
CA TYR A 235 -15.57 -6.92 5.15
C TYR A 235 -16.22 -7.34 3.85
N LEU A 236 -16.72 -8.56 3.82
CA LEU A 236 -17.40 -9.19 2.70
C LEU A 236 -18.85 -9.47 3.07
N ASN A 237 -19.80 -8.78 2.45
CA ASN A 237 -21.21 -8.96 2.72
C ASN A 237 -21.76 -10.27 2.11
N PRO A 238 -22.94 -10.75 2.55
CA PRO A 238 -23.57 -11.92 1.96
C PRO A 238 -23.74 -11.80 0.44
N GLY A 239 -23.24 -12.80 -0.30
CA GLY A 239 -23.27 -12.87 -1.75
C GLY A 239 -22.09 -12.18 -2.45
N GLU A 240 -21.25 -11.45 -1.73
CA GLU A 240 -20.08 -10.80 -2.31
C GLU A 240 -18.87 -11.74 -2.46
N THR A 241 -17.97 -11.35 -3.32
CA THR A 241 -16.72 -12.08 -3.61
C THR A 241 -15.55 -11.11 -3.60
N THR A 242 -14.42 -11.53 -3.04
CA THR A 242 -13.15 -10.80 -3.08
C THR A 242 -12.00 -11.71 -3.48
N GLN A 243 -10.90 -11.12 -3.91
CA GLN A 243 -9.69 -11.82 -4.28
C GLN A 243 -8.53 -11.38 -3.40
N GLY A 244 -7.53 -12.25 -3.28
CA GLY A 244 -6.31 -11.93 -2.57
C GLY A 244 -5.12 -12.72 -3.10
N VAL A 245 -3.93 -12.20 -2.82
CA VAL A 245 -2.66 -12.85 -3.13
C VAL A 245 -1.88 -13.02 -1.85
N LEU A 246 -1.44 -14.26 -1.58
CA LEU A 246 -0.63 -14.61 -0.42
C LEU A 246 0.80 -14.93 -0.87
N PRO A 247 1.77 -14.06 -0.60
CA PRO A 247 3.17 -14.36 -0.83
C PRO A 247 3.79 -15.10 0.36
N ILE A 248 4.42 -16.25 0.09
CA ILE A 248 5.12 -17.10 1.07
C ILE A 248 6.60 -17.12 0.70
N ARG A 249 7.47 -16.67 1.60
CA ARG A 249 8.93 -16.65 1.36
C ARG A 249 9.57 -18.01 1.66
N GLN A 250 9.17 -19.00 0.90
CA GLN A 250 9.73 -20.34 0.98
C GLN A 250 9.58 -21.10 -0.32
N ALA A 251 10.63 -21.79 -0.74
CA ALA A 251 10.55 -22.75 -1.84
C ALA A 251 10.04 -24.09 -1.29
N LEU A 252 8.87 -24.53 -1.76
CA LEU A 252 8.28 -25.80 -1.39
C LEU A 252 8.63 -26.89 -2.42
N LYS A 253 8.91 -28.09 -1.94
CA LYS A 253 9.12 -29.25 -2.81
C LYS A 253 7.78 -29.84 -3.22
N SER A 254 7.60 -30.09 -4.50
CA SER A 254 6.41 -30.79 -5.04
C SER A 254 6.67 -32.32 -5.07
N PRO A 255 5.67 -33.17 -4.77
CA PRO A 255 4.33 -32.82 -4.33
C PRO A 255 4.25 -32.52 -2.82
N THR A 256 3.58 -31.44 -2.43
CA THR A 256 3.31 -31.13 -1.03
C THR A 256 1.89 -30.57 -0.89
N VAL A 257 1.30 -30.69 0.31
CA VAL A 257 0.00 -30.12 0.61
C VAL A 257 0.19 -28.78 1.32
N VAL A 258 -0.45 -27.73 0.80
CA VAL A 258 -0.51 -26.43 1.45
C VAL A 258 -1.94 -26.19 1.93
N GLU A 259 -2.08 -25.77 3.18
CA GLU A 259 -3.34 -25.38 3.79
C GLU A 259 -3.31 -23.89 4.14
N LEU A 260 -4.31 -23.16 3.66
CA LEU A 260 -4.58 -21.78 4.04
C LEU A 260 -5.66 -21.79 5.12
N VAL A 261 -5.40 -21.06 6.21
CA VAL A 261 -6.31 -20.94 7.35
C VAL A 261 -6.73 -19.46 7.47
N PHE A 262 -8.01 -19.22 7.26
CA PHE A 262 -8.63 -17.91 7.37
C PHE A 262 -9.32 -17.74 8.73
N SER A 263 -9.88 -16.56 9.00
CA SER A 263 -10.70 -16.30 10.17
C SER A 263 -11.85 -17.30 10.28
N ASP A 264 -12.34 -17.49 11.50
CA ASP A 264 -13.46 -18.39 11.82
C ASP A 264 -13.23 -19.86 11.42
N GLY A 265 -11.96 -20.27 11.29
CA GLY A 265 -11.60 -21.65 10.97
C GLY A 265 -11.90 -22.07 9.53
N VAL A 266 -12.11 -21.12 8.63
CA VAL A 266 -12.27 -21.41 7.20
C VAL A 266 -10.93 -21.86 6.62
N LYS A 267 -10.90 -23.03 5.96
CA LYS A 267 -9.70 -23.65 5.45
C LYS A 267 -9.79 -23.96 3.96
N ALA A 268 -8.67 -23.82 3.27
CA ALA A 268 -8.51 -24.25 1.88
C ALA A 268 -7.19 -25.00 1.72
N SER A 269 -7.25 -26.28 1.35
CA SER A 269 -6.07 -27.11 1.16
C SER A 269 -5.91 -27.47 -0.31
N PHE A 270 -4.69 -27.48 -0.82
CA PHE A 270 -4.37 -27.87 -2.18
C PHE A 270 -3.00 -28.53 -2.28
N VAL A 271 -2.77 -29.27 -3.37
CA VAL A 271 -1.50 -29.94 -3.64
C VAL A 271 -0.71 -29.15 -4.68
N LEU A 272 0.55 -28.87 -4.35
CA LEU A 272 1.53 -28.27 -5.24
C LEU A 272 2.28 -29.31 -6.06
#